data_7f5fcfb716346c886e4809e7224e3173
#
_entry.id   7f5fcfb716346c886e4809e7224e3173
#
_cell.length_a   1.000
_cell.length_b   1.000
_cell.length_c   1.000
_cell.angle_alpha   90.00
_cell.angle_beta   90.00
_cell.angle_gamma   90.00
#
_symmetry.space_group_name_H-M   'P 1'
#
loop_
_entity.id
_entity.type
_entity.pdbx_description
1 polymer ?
#
loop_
_entity_poly.entity_id
_entity_poly.type
_entity_poly.pdbx_seq_one_letter_code
_entity_poly.pdbx_strand_id
1 'polypeptide(L)'
;MGDRAPVHITIGGTLPREHLEVFAAHAADYDLRTEWDGEPFDAAALVAGEPLELYGTELNGGQIPAVDALLCAHGLPVRRLAGGCLRAFMPEIVLFDGTGPLRDYTASEDEWVLFPPSWIKGFTRLRELKREMARAELTIPPFVVL
;
A
#
# COMPACT_ATOMS: atom_id res chain seq x y z
N MET A 1 20.21 6.98 -11.26
CA MET A 1 19.72 5.99 -10.29
C MET A 1 18.61 6.62 -9.47
N GLY A 2 17.48 5.94 -9.34
CA GLY A 2 16.42 6.38 -8.43
C GLY A 2 16.77 6.10 -6.97
N ASP A 3 16.20 6.90 -6.08
CA ASP A 3 16.35 6.67 -4.65
C ASP A 3 15.57 5.39 -4.25
N ARG A 4 16.19 4.56 -3.45
CA ARG A 4 15.61 3.30 -3.00
C ARG A 4 14.99 3.43 -1.63
N ALA A 5 13.86 2.78 -1.41
CA ALA A 5 13.13 2.85 -0.17
C ALA A 5 12.62 1.48 0.27
N PRO A 6 12.61 1.21 1.59
CA PRO A 6 11.91 0.05 2.12
C PRO A 6 10.40 0.28 2.03
N VAL A 7 9.66 -0.79 1.78
CA VAL A 7 8.20 -0.73 1.59
C VAL A 7 7.53 -1.84 2.39
N HIS A 8 6.44 -1.49 3.09
CA HIS A 8 5.54 -2.43 3.73
C HIS A 8 4.16 -2.30 3.09
N ILE A 9 3.62 -3.40 2.61
CA ILE A 9 2.36 -3.44 1.86
C ILE A 9 1.38 -4.34 2.58
N THR A 10 0.18 -3.82 2.84
CA THR A 10 -0.92 -4.59 3.42
C THR A 10 -2.05 -4.64 2.39
N ILE A 11 -2.44 -5.84 1.98
CA ILE A 11 -3.42 -6.07 0.92
C ILE A 11 -4.59 -6.89 1.48
N GLY A 12 -5.81 -6.48 1.14
CA GLY A 12 -7.02 -7.21 1.51
C GLY A 12 -7.94 -7.42 0.31
N GLY A 13 -9.12 -7.95 0.59
CA GLY A 13 -10.13 -8.22 -0.42
C GLY A 13 -10.00 -9.59 -1.06
N THR A 14 -10.73 -9.82 -2.15
CA THR A 14 -10.83 -11.12 -2.80
C THR A 14 -10.17 -11.10 -4.17
N LEU A 15 -9.15 -11.94 -4.36
CA LEU A 15 -8.48 -12.13 -5.63
C LEU A 15 -8.99 -13.42 -6.27
N PRO A 16 -9.51 -13.39 -7.52
CA PRO A 16 -9.83 -14.61 -8.24
C PRO A 16 -8.58 -15.48 -8.42
N ARG A 17 -8.71 -16.77 -8.19
CA ARG A 17 -7.60 -17.73 -8.23
C ARG A 17 -6.81 -17.71 -9.54
N GLU A 18 -7.49 -17.44 -10.63
CA GLU A 18 -6.86 -17.35 -11.96
C GLU A 18 -5.83 -16.23 -12.08
N HIS A 19 -5.89 -15.22 -11.19
CA HIS A 19 -4.95 -14.09 -11.15
C HIS A 19 -3.83 -14.25 -10.13
N LEU A 20 -3.87 -15.29 -9.31
CA LEU A 20 -2.88 -15.50 -8.26
C LEU A 20 -1.46 -15.69 -8.81
N GLU A 21 -1.33 -16.43 -9.91
CA GLU A 21 -0.03 -16.68 -10.54
C GLU A 21 0.60 -15.37 -11.07
N VAL A 22 -0.21 -14.53 -11.71
CA VAL A 22 0.23 -13.22 -12.20
C VAL A 22 0.62 -12.31 -11.05
N PHE A 23 -0.16 -12.30 -9.98
CA PHE A 23 0.16 -11.55 -8.78
C PHE A 23 1.49 -12.00 -8.16
N ALA A 24 1.69 -13.31 -8.03
CA ALA A 24 2.93 -13.87 -7.50
C ALA A 24 4.14 -13.53 -8.39
N ALA A 25 3.97 -13.52 -9.70
CA ALA A 25 5.03 -13.12 -10.64
C ALA A 25 5.42 -11.64 -10.46
N HIS A 26 4.45 -10.76 -10.31
CA HIS A 26 4.73 -9.34 -10.02
C HIS A 26 5.41 -9.15 -8.66
N ALA A 27 4.97 -9.88 -7.64
CA ALA A 27 5.62 -9.85 -6.34
C ALA A 27 7.08 -10.28 -6.42
N ALA A 28 7.38 -11.31 -7.22
CA ALA A 28 8.74 -11.78 -7.44
C ALA A 28 9.59 -10.75 -8.21
N ASP A 29 9.02 -10.06 -9.19
CA ASP A 29 9.72 -9.02 -9.95
C ASP A 29 10.20 -7.87 -9.07
N TYR A 30 9.46 -7.56 -8.01
CA TYR A 30 9.82 -6.54 -7.01
C TYR A 30 10.54 -7.10 -5.79
N ASP A 31 10.85 -8.39 -5.77
CA ASP A 31 11.45 -9.07 -4.62
C ASP A 31 10.66 -8.86 -3.33
N LEU A 32 9.35 -8.94 -3.42
CA LEU A 32 8.48 -8.81 -2.26
C LEU A 32 8.48 -10.10 -1.42
N ARG A 33 8.61 -9.93 -0.12
CA ARG A 33 8.79 -11.02 0.84
C ARG A 33 7.71 -10.98 1.92
N THR A 34 7.54 -12.09 2.62
CA THR A 34 6.54 -12.21 3.68
C THR A 34 6.98 -11.59 5.01
N GLU A 35 8.27 -11.30 5.15
CA GLU A 35 8.88 -10.61 6.29
C GLU A 35 10.10 -9.83 5.80
N TRP A 36 10.58 -8.88 6.60
CA TRP A 36 11.88 -8.26 6.38
C TRP A 36 12.97 -9.36 6.39
N ASP A 37 13.77 -9.44 5.36
CA ASP A 37 14.78 -10.50 5.18
C ASP A 37 14.21 -11.92 5.19
N GLY A 38 12.89 -12.08 4.93
CA GLY A 38 12.21 -13.35 4.89
C GLY A 38 12.25 -14.04 3.52
N GLU A 39 11.43 -15.07 3.39
CA GLU A 39 11.29 -15.81 2.15
C GLU A 39 10.48 -15.01 1.11
N PRO A 40 10.71 -15.23 -0.19
CA PRO A 40 9.86 -14.67 -1.23
C PRO A 40 8.39 -15.05 -1.04
N PHE A 41 7.49 -14.19 -1.53
CA PHE A 41 6.06 -14.47 -1.45
C PHE A 41 5.72 -15.79 -2.15
N ASP A 42 4.97 -16.62 -1.44
CA ASP A 42 4.36 -17.84 -1.95
C ASP A 42 2.91 -17.90 -1.46
N ALA A 43 2.01 -18.42 -2.29
CA ALA A 43 0.60 -18.60 -1.94
C ALA A 43 0.39 -19.43 -0.66
N ALA A 44 1.32 -20.31 -0.33
CA ALA A 44 1.30 -21.09 0.93
C ALA A 44 1.47 -20.23 2.19
N ALA A 45 1.97 -18.99 2.05
CA ALA A 45 2.14 -18.05 3.16
C ALA A 45 0.84 -17.32 3.54
N LEU A 46 -0.24 -17.51 2.77
CA LEU A 46 -1.52 -16.87 3.05
C LEU A 46 -2.15 -17.42 4.34
N VAL A 47 -2.53 -16.52 5.24
CA VAL A 47 -3.19 -16.87 6.50
C VAL A 47 -4.67 -16.51 6.40
N ALA A 48 -5.53 -17.49 6.62
CA ALA A 48 -6.97 -17.28 6.57
C ALA A 48 -7.44 -16.28 7.63
N GLY A 49 -8.28 -15.33 7.22
CA GLY A 49 -8.83 -14.33 8.12
C GLY A 49 -7.93 -13.12 8.37
N GLU A 50 -6.77 -13.06 7.72
CA GLU A 50 -5.83 -11.94 7.86
C GLU A 50 -5.55 -11.27 6.53
N PRO A 51 -5.21 -9.94 6.51
CA PRO A 51 -4.68 -9.31 5.31
C PRO A 51 -3.32 -9.91 4.95
N LEU A 52 -2.96 -9.81 3.67
CA LEU A 52 -1.64 -10.20 3.19
C LEU A 52 -0.65 -9.07 3.45
N GLU A 53 0.44 -9.36 4.11
CA GLU A 53 1.53 -8.41 4.33
C GLU A 53 2.76 -8.79 3.54
N LEU A 54 3.31 -7.83 2.79
CA LEU A 54 4.51 -8.01 1.98
C LEU A 54 5.50 -6.88 2.26
N TYR A 55 6.78 -7.21 2.11
CA TYR A 55 7.90 -6.31 2.41
C TYR A 55 8.88 -6.27 1.26
N GLY A 56 9.31 -5.07 0.89
CA GLY A 56 10.36 -4.86 -0.08
C GLY A 56 11.46 -3.99 0.53
N THR A 57 12.72 -4.35 0.36
CA THR A 57 13.83 -3.66 1.02
C THR A 57 14.42 -2.52 0.21
N GLU A 58 14.42 -2.63 -1.11
CA GLU A 58 15.10 -1.68 -2.00
C GLU A 58 14.29 -1.39 -3.26
N LEU A 59 13.11 -0.79 -3.09
CA LEU A 59 12.27 -0.43 -4.23
C LEU A 59 12.58 0.99 -4.72
N ASN A 60 12.63 1.15 -6.03
CA ASN A 60 12.89 2.44 -6.67
C ASN A 60 11.76 3.44 -6.35
N GLY A 61 12.07 4.44 -5.53
CA GLY A 61 11.09 5.41 -5.05
C GLY A 61 9.94 4.81 -4.24
N GLY A 62 10.08 3.57 -3.78
CA GLY A 62 9.01 2.86 -3.07
C GLY A 62 7.83 2.47 -3.96
N GLN A 63 8.01 2.43 -5.29
CA GLN A 63 6.93 2.21 -6.25
C GLN A 63 6.84 0.76 -6.73
N ILE A 64 5.61 0.28 -6.92
CA ILE A 64 5.32 -1.07 -7.42
C ILE A 64 4.19 -1.01 -8.46
N PRO A 65 4.38 -0.31 -9.59
CA PRO A 65 3.29 0.02 -10.52
C PRO A 65 2.53 -1.19 -11.07
N ALA A 66 3.20 -2.32 -11.34
CA ALA A 66 2.53 -3.51 -11.85
C ALA A 66 1.60 -4.14 -10.80
N VAL A 67 2.01 -4.16 -9.54
CA VAL A 67 1.16 -4.64 -8.43
C VAL A 67 0.00 -3.67 -8.23
N ASP A 68 0.25 -2.37 -8.20
CA ASP A 68 -0.80 -1.36 -8.05
C ASP A 68 -1.86 -1.48 -9.15
N ALA A 69 -1.45 -1.68 -10.39
CA ALA A 69 -2.37 -1.86 -11.51
C ALA A 69 -3.27 -3.09 -11.33
N LEU A 70 -2.71 -4.20 -10.89
CA LEU A 70 -3.47 -5.42 -10.64
C LEU A 70 -4.45 -5.24 -9.48
N LEU A 71 -4.01 -4.64 -8.38
CA LEU A 71 -4.86 -4.39 -7.21
C LEU A 71 -6.03 -3.47 -7.57
N CYS A 72 -5.78 -2.40 -8.32
CA CYS A 72 -6.82 -1.49 -8.77
C CYS A 72 -7.80 -2.16 -9.74
N ALA A 73 -7.31 -2.98 -10.67
CA ALA A 73 -8.14 -3.69 -11.63
C ALA A 73 -9.14 -4.66 -10.97
N HIS A 74 -8.75 -5.25 -9.84
CA HIS A 74 -9.58 -6.20 -9.09
C HIS A 74 -10.25 -5.61 -7.84
N GLY A 75 -10.10 -4.31 -7.60
CA GLY A 75 -10.72 -3.65 -6.46
C GLY A 75 -10.21 -4.15 -5.11
N LEU A 76 -8.92 -4.50 -5.02
CA LEU A 76 -8.31 -5.00 -3.78
C LEU A 76 -7.80 -3.84 -2.92
N PRO A 77 -8.35 -3.63 -1.72
CA PRO A 77 -7.85 -2.59 -0.82
C PRO A 77 -6.38 -2.79 -0.48
N VAL A 78 -5.62 -1.69 -0.44
CA VAL A 78 -4.18 -1.74 -0.15
C VAL A 78 -3.75 -0.53 0.67
N ARG A 79 -2.81 -0.77 1.57
CA ARG A 79 -2.05 0.25 2.28
C ARG A 79 -0.57 -0.03 2.05
N ARG A 80 0.12 0.92 1.45
CA ARG A 80 1.56 0.81 1.21
C ARG A 80 2.27 1.94 1.93
N LEU A 81 3.19 1.59 2.83
CA LEU A 81 4.07 2.53 3.50
C LEU A 81 5.45 2.42 2.85
N ALA A 82 5.91 3.51 2.27
CA ALA A 82 7.29 3.63 1.77
C ALA A 82 8.08 4.48 2.74
N GLY A 83 9.22 4.00 3.21
CA GLY A 83 10.13 4.75 4.06
C GLY A 83 10.72 5.94 3.32
N GLY A 84 11.05 7.00 4.05
CA GLY A 84 11.72 8.15 3.49
C GLY A 84 13.20 7.89 3.21
N CYS A 85 13.78 8.73 2.38
CA CYS A 85 15.22 8.78 2.16
C CYS A 85 15.72 10.14 2.61
N LEU A 86 16.68 10.16 3.53
CA LEU A 86 17.20 11.40 4.10
C LEU A 86 17.65 12.37 3.01
N ARG A 87 17.10 13.59 3.02
CA ARG A 87 17.37 14.69 2.07
C ARG A 87 16.87 14.45 0.64
N ALA A 88 16.21 13.32 0.36
CA ALA A 88 15.65 13.04 -0.96
C ALA A 88 14.13 13.12 -0.96
N PHE A 89 13.46 12.35 -0.09
CA PHE A 89 12.01 12.37 0.01
C PHE A 89 11.54 11.94 1.41
N MET A 90 10.34 12.36 1.77
CA MET A 90 9.70 11.97 3.02
C MET A 90 9.01 10.60 2.90
N PRO A 91 8.74 9.92 4.03
CA PRO A 91 7.90 8.74 4.01
C PRO A 91 6.54 9.02 3.36
N GLU A 92 6.00 8.02 2.68
CA GLU A 92 4.74 8.13 1.95
C GLU A 92 3.82 6.96 2.29
N ILE A 93 2.53 7.24 2.46
CA ILE A 93 1.49 6.23 2.59
C ILE A 93 0.59 6.31 1.36
N VAL A 94 0.45 5.19 0.65
CA VAL A 94 -0.48 5.05 -0.47
C VAL A 94 -1.65 4.19 -0.01
N LEU A 95 -2.85 4.68 -0.22
CA LEU A 95 -4.09 4.01 0.18
C LEU A 95 -5.02 3.83 -1.02
N PHE A 96 -5.65 2.66 -1.08
CA PHE A 96 -6.70 2.33 -2.02
C PHE A 96 -7.78 1.54 -1.28
N ASP A 97 -9.01 1.99 -1.32
CA ASP A 97 -10.13 1.38 -0.59
C ASP A 97 -10.90 0.31 -1.38
N GLY A 98 -10.43 -0.02 -2.57
CA GLY A 98 -11.08 -0.95 -3.49
C GLY A 98 -11.86 -0.24 -4.60
N THR A 99 -12.05 1.07 -4.50
CA THR A 99 -12.77 1.89 -5.48
C THR A 99 -12.08 3.23 -5.68
N GLY A 100 -12.25 3.81 -6.85
CA GLY A 100 -11.66 5.12 -7.16
C GLY A 100 -10.15 5.07 -7.40
N PRO A 101 -9.45 6.20 -7.24
CA PRO A 101 -8.01 6.28 -7.47
C PRO A 101 -7.21 5.87 -6.23
N LEU A 102 -5.94 5.51 -6.44
CA LEU A 102 -4.94 5.47 -5.38
C LEU A 102 -4.79 6.88 -4.79
N ARG A 103 -4.59 6.96 -3.48
CA ARG A 103 -4.39 8.22 -2.76
C ARG A 103 -3.04 8.20 -2.08
N ASP A 104 -2.25 9.24 -2.33
CA ASP A 104 -0.92 9.40 -1.74
C ASP A 104 -0.98 10.40 -0.61
N TYR A 105 -0.34 10.06 0.50
CA TYR A 105 -0.19 10.97 1.64
C TYR A 105 1.26 11.01 2.08
N THR A 106 1.73 12.20 2.43
CA THR A 106 3.01 12.31 3.14
C THR A 106 2.85 11.76 4.55
N ALA A 107 3.83 11.01 5.01
CA ALA A 107 3.82 10.42 6.34
C ALA A 107 4.99 10.92 7.19
N SER A 108 4.85 10.81 8.51
CA SER A 108 5.94 10.95 9.45
C SER A 108 6.69 9.61 9.57
N GLU A 109 7.84 9.63 10.24
CA GLU A 109 8.59 8.40 10.55
C GLU A 109 7.80 7.45 11.48
N ASP A 110 6.86 8.00 12.26
CA ASP A 110 5.96 7.22 13.12
C ASP A 110 4.69 6.74 12.39
N GLU A 111 4.69 6.78 11.07
CA GLU A 111 3.58 6.33 10.21
C GLU A 111 2.30 7.17 10.31
N TRP A 112 2.38 8.39 10.81
CA TRP A 112 1.25 9.31 10.83
C TRP A 112 1.06 9.97 9.46
N VAL A 113 -0.18 10.01 9.00
CA VAL A 113 -0.54 10.79 7.81
C VAL A 113 -0.48 12.28 8.15
N LEU A 114 0.24 13.04 7.33
CA LEU A 114 0.41 14.48 7.51
C LEU A 114 -0.49 15.25 6.55
N PHE A 115 -1.28 16.16 7.08
CA PHE A 115 -2.13 17.05 6.29
C PHE A 115 -1.58 18.47 6.33
N PRO A 116 -1.19 19.04 5.16
CA PRO A 116 -0.70 20.43 5.14
C PRO A 116 -1.78 21.42 5.58
N PRO A 117 -1.44 22.50 6.29
CA PRO A 117 -2.41 23.52 6.69
C PRO A 117 -3.20 24.10 5.49
N SER A 118 -2.56 24.28 4.35
CA SER A 118 -3.21 24.77 3.12
C SER A 118 -4.32 23.83 2.63
N TRP A 119 -4.12 22.51 2.75
CA TRP A 119 -5.13 21.52 2.42
C TRP A 119 -6.32 21.59 3.37
N ILE A 120 -6.05 21.68 4.68
CA ILE A 120 -7.10 21.80 5.72
C ILE A 120 -7.93 23.07 5.50
N LYS A 121 -7.27 24.19 5.22
CA LYS A 121 -7.93 25.48 4.99
C LYS A 121 -8.81 25.51 3.74
N GLY A 122 -8.62 24.57 2.81
CA GLY A 122 -9.45 24.44 1.60
C GLY A 122 -10.88 23.95 1.88
N PHE A 123 -11.14 23.39 3.06
CA PHE A 123 -12.46 22.89 3.44
C PHE A 123 -13.30 23.99 4.08
N THR A 124 -14.52 24.16 3.59
CA THR A 124 -15.49 25.11 4.15
C THR A 124 -16.42 24.45 5.17
N ARG A 125 -16.51 23.11 5.17
CA ARG A 125 -17.38 22.36 6.05
C ARG A 125 -16.57 21.30 6.82
N LEU A 126 -16.73 21.28 8.13
CA LEU A 126 -16.07 20.32 9.01
C LEU A 126 -16.43 18.87 8.66
N ARG A 127 -17.67 18.61 8.24
CA ARG A 127 -18.12 17.28 7.82
C ARG A 127 -17.32 16.74 6.63
N GLU A 128 -17.03 17.60 5.66
CA GLU A 128 -16.23 17.23 4.48
C GLU A 128 -14.77 16.95 4.87
N LEU A 129 -14.20 17.80 5.73
CA LEU A 129 -12.85 17.58 6.27
C LEU A 129 -12.76 16.26 7.00
N LYS A 130 -13.69 15.97 7.91
CA LYS A 130 -13.71 14.69 8.66
C LYS A 130 -13.83 13.49 7.73
N ARG A 131 -14.62 13.59 6.67
CA ARG A 131 -14.76 12.53 5.66
C ARG A 131 -13.44 12.24 4.95
N GLU A 132 -12.74 13.30 4.52
CA GLU A 132 -11.44 13.15 3.85
C GLU A 132 -10.37 12.59 4.80
N MET A 133 -10.36 13.02 6.06
CA MET A 133 -9.44 12.48 7.06
C MET A 133 -9.73 11.01 7.36
N ALA A 134 -11.00 10.60 7.41
CA ALA A 134 -11.37 9.21 7.65
C ALA A 134 -10.87 8.26 6.54
N ARG A 135 -10.73 8.75 5.31
CA ARG A 135 -10.15 7.97 4.21
C ARG A 135 -8.68 7.59 4.45
N ALA A 136 -7.96 8.38 5.25
CA ALA A 136 -6.58 8.09 5.62
C ALA A 136 -6.48 7.02 6.73
N GLU A 137 -7.59 6.69 7.37
CA GLU A 137 -7.68 5.68 8.45
C GLU A 137 -8.23 4.35 7.92
N LEU A 138 -7.91 3.99 6.69
CA LEU A 138 -8.40 2.79 6.03
C LEU A 138 -7.98 1.52 6.79
N THR A 139 -8.97 0.70 7.15
CA THR A 139 -8.74 -0.64 7.69
C THR A 139 -8.76 -1.65 6.54
N ILE A 140 -7.68 -2.42 6.41
CA ILE A 140 -7.56 -3.41 5.34
C ILE A 140 -8.25 -4.72 5.77
N PRO A 141 -9.22 -5.21 4.97
CA PRO A 141 -9.89 -6.48 5.28
C PRO A 141 -8.98 -7.68 5.02
N PRO A 142 -9.39 -8.89 5.44
CA PRO A 142 -8.66 -10.12 5.11
C PRO A 142 -8.46 -10.29 3.60
N PHE A 143 -7.35 -10.92 3.24
CA PHE A 143 -7.05 -11.29 1.84
C PHE A 143 -7.54 -12.71 1.58
N VAL A 144 -8.35 -12.88 0.54
CA VAL A 144 -8.96 -14.15 0.18
C VAL A 144 -8.69 -14.47 -1.28
N VAL A 145 -8.31 -15.70 -1.56
CA VAL A 145 -8.19 -16.22 -2.93
C VAL A 145 -9.36 -17.19 -3.18
N LEU A 146 -10.14 -16.90 -4.20
CA LEU A 146 -11.30 -17.72 -4.56
C LEU A 146 -11.16 -18.41 -5.91
#